data_355f50edbf4551b8c4999d928cefc744
#
_entry.id   355f50edbf4551b8c4999d928cefc744
#
_cell.length_a   1.000
_cell.length_b   1.000
_cell.length_c   1.000
_cell.angle_alpha   90.00
_cell.angle_beta   90.00
_cell.angle_gamma   90.00
#
_symmetry.space_group_name_H-M   'P 1'
#
loop_
_entity.id
_entity.type
_entity.pdbx_description
1 polymer ?
#
loop_
_entity_poly.entity_id
_entity_poly.type
_entity_poly.pdbx_seq_one_letter_code
_entity_poly.pdbx_strand_id
1 'polypeptide(L)'
;SRLFSKFGCYTYINLNTTDMKKKKQIFMLLLALLVGLPLSAQSKQEKKEQKKEAIKKLIASENYKIDVRTAMPMRGRSIPLTSSYSLTIRNDSVISYLPYYGRAYRIPYGGGDGLNFKTILKEYNVEMDKKGNAVIKFVARNPEDRYEFRAKVFPNGSASIDVNMQNRQSISFQGELDIKEEK
;
A
#
# COMPACT_ATOMS: atom_id res chain seq x y z
N SER A 1 -32.74 87.75 29.11
CA SER A 1 -34.02 87.17 28.70
C SER A 1 -33.78 85.75 28.10
N ARG A 2 -34.47 84.81 28.69
CA ARG A 2 -34.92 83.54 28.12
C ARG A 2 -33.86 82.50 27.75
N LEU A 3 -33.69 81.44 28.56
CA LEU A 3 -34.43 80.18 28.53
C LEU A 3 -34.33 79.46 27.21
N PHE A 4 -33.68 78.29 27.17
CA PHE A 4 -34.39 77.03 26.92
C PHE A 4 -33.51 75.79 27.20
N SER A 5 -34.02 74.99 28.10
CA SER A 5 -33.72 73.60 28.39
C SER A 5 -33.78 72.75 27.13
N LYS A 6 -32.84 71.82 26.98
CA LYS A 6 -33.13 70.55 26.27
C LYS A 6 -32.53 69.38 27.07
N PHE A 7 -33.46 68.67 27.63
CA PHE A 7 -33.27 67.34 28.17
C PHE A 7 -32.81 66.38 27.06
N GLY A 8 -31.62 65.83 27.18
CA GLY A 8 -31.19 64.70 26.37
C GLY A 8 -31.62 63.42 27.07
N CYS A 9 -32.54 62.72 26.46
CA CYS A 9 -33.03 61.43 26.87
C CYS A 9 -31.91 60.40 26.67
N TYR A 10 -31.27 59.94 27.75
CA TYR A 10 -30.40 58.75 27.72
C TYR A 10 -31.30 57.52 27.68
N THR A 11 -31.47 56.94 26.53
CA THR A 11 -32.03 55.60 26.35
C THR A 11 -31.06 54.60 26.97
N TYR A 12 -31.38 54.10 28.13
CA TYR A 12 -30.74 52.93 28.73
C TYR A 12 -31.05 51.74 27.85
N ILE A 13 -30.02 51.28 27.10
CA ILE A 13 -30.05 49.97 26.42
C ILE A 13 -29.99 48.92 27.51
N ASN A 14 -31.13 48.34 27.84
CA ASN A 14 -31.25 47.22 28.75
C ASN A 14 -30.67 45.99 28.03
N LEU A 15 -29.39 45.75 28.19
CA LEU A 15 -28.71 44.56 27.73
C LEU A 15 -29.24 43.34 28.53
N ASN A 16 -30.24 42.68 27.95
CA ASN A 16 -30.83 41.49 28.51
C ASN A 16 -29.72 40.44 28.77
N THR A 17 -29.40 40.23 30.04
CA THR A 17 -28.42 39.24 30.54
C THR A 17 -28.78 37.82 30.11
N THR A 18 -30.02 37.55 29.73
CA THR A 18 -30.48 36.25 29.16
C THR A 18 -29.96 36.00 27.75
N ASP A 19 -29.70 37.06 26.96
CA ASP A 19 -29.18 36.94 25.61
C ASP A 19 -27.68 36.63 25.59
N MET A 20 -26.95 37.15 26.57
CA MET A 20 -25.54 36.83 26.76
C MET A 20 -25.30 35.38 27.22
N LYS A 21 -26.19 34.83 28.03
CA LYS A 21 -26.13 33.40 28.41
C LYS A 21 -26.41 32.48 27.24
N LYS A 22 -27.41 32.78 26.41
CA LYS A 22 -27.70 32.03 25.19
C LYS A 22 -26.57 32.12 24.18
N LYS A 23 -25.94 33.27 23.96
CA LYS A 23 -24.77 33.42 23.09
C LYS A 23 -23.57 32.63 23.56
N LYS A 24 -23.30 32.62 24.90
CA LYS A 24 -22.26 31.78 25.50
C LYS A 24 -22.55 30.29 25.36
N GLN A 25 -23.79 29.85 25.50
CA GLN A 25 -24.17 28.45 25.31
C GLN A 25 -24.03 28.02 23.84
N ILE A 26 -24.42 28.86 22.88
CA ILE A 26 -24.27 28.60 21.45
C ILE A 26 -22.77 28.55 21.07
N PHE A 27 -21.96 29.46 21.64
CA PHE A 27 -20.51 29.49 21.43
C PHE A 27 -19.83 28.23 21.98
N MET A 28 -20.23 27.78 23.21
CA MET A 28 -19.74 26.52 23.78
C MET A 28 -20.16 25.30 22.98
N LEU A 29 -21.38 25.26 22.44
CA LEU A 29 -21.89 24.18 21.57
C LEU A 29 -21.12 24.14 20.23
N LEU A 30 -20.83 25.31 19.66
CA LEU A 30 -20.03 25.43 18.45
C LEU A 30 -18.57 25.00 18.69
N LEU A 31 -18.00 25.34 19.84
CA LEU A 31 -16.65 24.93 20.24
C LEU A 31 -16.57 23.40 20.47
N ALA A 32 -17.60 22.79 21.05
CA ALA A 32 -17.69 21.35 21.26
C ALA A 32 -17.82 20.58 19.94
N LEU A 33 -18.50 21.15 18.91
CA LEU A 33 -18.61 20.56 17.58
C LEU A 33 -17.26 20.58 16.83
N LEU A 34 -16.42 21.58 17.05
CA LEU A 34 -15.09 21.69 16.41
C LEU A 34 -14.06 20.69 16.97
N VAL A 35 -14.22 20.22 18.21
CA VAL A 35 -13.30 19.26 18.86
C VAL A 35 -13.62 17.81 18.47
N GLY A 36 -14.83 17.50 17.99
CA GLY A 36 -15.28 16.13 17.69
C GLY A 36 -14.85 15.56 16.34
N LEU A 37 -14.33 16.35 15.40
CA LEU A 37 -14.10 15.91 14.01
C LEU A 37 -12.69 15.36 13.67
N PRO A 38 -11.60 15.56 14.42
CA PRO A 38 -10.29 15.05 14.01
C PRO A 38 -9.97 13.63 14.46
N LEU A 39 -10.66 13.02 15.44
CA LEU A 39 -10.24 11.73 15.99
C LEU A 39 -10.33 10.56 14.97
N SER A 40 -11.31 10.56 14.08
CA SER A 40 -11.47 9.46 13.11
C SER A 40 -10.48 9.53 11.94
N ALA A 41 -9.98 10.72 11.59
CA ALA A 41 -9.01 10.91 10.53
C ALA A 41 -7.59 10.51 10.98
N GLN A 42 -7.23 10.83 12.23
CA GLN A 42 -5.94 10.45 12.82
C GLN A 42 -5.78 8.93 12.90
N SER A 43 -6.78 8.19 13.35
CA SER A 43 -6.69 6.72 13.44
C SER A 43 -6.49 6.03 12.10
N LYS A 44 -7.04 6.57 11.01
CA LYS A 44 -6.87 6.02 9.66
C LYS A 44 -5.48 6.30 9.09
N GLN A 45 -4.90 7.43 9.43
CA GLN A 45 -3.56 7.82 9.00
C GLN A 45 -2.47 7.04 9.76
N GLU A 46 -2.64 6.89 11.07
CA GLU A 46 -1.78 6.05 11.92
C GLU A 46 -1.74 4.60 11.45
N LYS A 47 -2.90 4.00 11.14
CA LYS A 47 -2.96 2.64 10.58
C LYS A 47 -2.24 2.49 9.24
N LYS A 48 -2.29 3.52 8.38
CA LYS A 48 -1.54 3.51 7.12
C LYS A 48 -0.03 3.56 7.33
N GLU A 49 0.44 4.41 8.25
CA GLU A 49 1.88 4.50 8.55
C GLU A 49 2.38 3.25 9.25
N GLN A 50 1.62 2.68 10.18
CA GLN A 50 1.94 1.39 10.82
C GLN A 50 2.06 0.26 9.79
N LYS A 51 1.11 0.17 8.84
CA LYS A 51 1.16 -0.82 7.75
C LYS A 51 2.39 -0.62 6.87
N LYS A 52 2.72 0.61 6.52
CA LYS A 52 3.89 0.95 5.72
C LYS A 52 5.20 0.57 6.42
N GLU A 53 5.30 0.84 7.72
CA GLU A 53 6.47 0.45 8.52
C GLU A 53 6.58 -1.07 8.67
N ALA A 54 5.46 -1.78 8.87
CA ALA A 54 5.42 -3.24 8.89
C ALA A 54 5.91 -3.84 7.56
N ILE A 55 5.47 -3.29 6.41
CA ILE A 55 5.93 -3.69 5.08
C ILE A 55 7.44 -3.49 4.93
N LYS A 56 7.97 -2.33 5.34
CA LYS A 56 9.42 -2.06 5.26
C LYS A 56 10.22 -3.06 6.11
N LYS A 57 9.80 -3.29 7.34
CA LYS A 57 10.44 -4.27 8.24
C LYS A 57 10.41 -5.68 7.65
N LEU A 58 9.27 -6.08 7.09
CA LEU A 58 9.10 -7.40 6.50
C LEU A 58 10.00 -7.58 5.28
N ILE A 59 10.13 -6.58 4.40
CA ILE A 59 11.03 -6.64 3.24
C ILE A 59 12.50 -6.64 3.69
N ALA A 60 12.85 -5.83 4.69
CA ALA A 60 14.20 -5.77 5.24
C ALA A 60 14.62 -7.06 5.95
N SER A 61 13.69 -7.88 6.42
CA SER A 61 13.98 -9.19 7.01
C SER A 61 14.36 -10.26 5.99
N GLU A 62 14.20 -9.99 4.68
CA GLU A 62 14.40 -10.96 3.59
C GLU A 62 13.62 -12.28 3.79
N ASN A 63 12.53 -12.21 4.54
CA ASN A 63 11.68 -13.36 4.84
C ASN A 63 10.20 -12.97 4.67
N TYR A 64 9.72 -13.04 3.44
CA TYR A 64 8.36 -12.63 3.08
C TYR A 64 7.79 -13.45 1.93
N LYS A 65 6.47 -13.39 1.79
CA LYS A 65 5.71 -14.07 0.76
C LYS A 65 4.82 -13.04 0.03
N ILE A 66 4.78 -13.13 -1.29
CA ILE A 66 3.83 -12.39 -2.13
C ILE A 66 2.84 -13.40 -2.69
N ASP A 67 1.59 -13.30 -2.30
CA ASP A 67 0.50 -14.09 -2.88
C ASP A 67 0.05 -13.47 -4.19
N VAL A 68 -0.01 -14.28 -5.25
CA VAL A 68 -0.29 -13.82 -6.60
C VAL A 68 -1.71 -14.17 -6.99
N ARG A 69 -2.44 -13.16 -7.49
CA ARG A 69 -3.86 -13.29 -7.85
C ARG A 69 -4.14 -13.16 -9.35
N THR A 70 -3.25 -12.53 -10.09
CA THR A 70 -3.46 -12.27 -11.52
C THR A 70 -2.16 -12.44 -12.28
N ALA A 71 -2.20 -13.15 -13.39
CA ALA A 71 -1.12 -13.22 -14.36
C ALA A 71 -1.41 -12.29 -15.55
N MET A 72 -0.38 -11.59 -16.01
CA MET A 72 -0.44 -10.68 -17.15
C MET A 72 0.61 -11.12 -18.19
N PRO A 73 0.25 -11.99 -19.13
CA PRO A 73 1.13 -12.38 -20.23
C PRO A 73 1.50 -11.18 -21.11
N MET A 74 2.65 -11.23 -21.77
CA MET A 74 3.08 -10.17 -22.69
C MET A 74 2.07 -9.94 -23.83
N ARG A 75 1.33 -10.99 -24.21
CA ARG A 75 0.25 -10.92 -25.22
C ARG A 75 -0.99 -11.58 -24.67
N GLY A 76 -2.15 -10.95 -24.89
CA GLY A 76 -3.44 -11.45 -24.43
C GLY A 76 -4.03 -10.62 -23.29
N ARG A 77 -5.04 -11.19 -22.65
CA ARG A 77 -5.73 -10.58 -21.52
C ARG A 77 -5.09 -11.00 -20.20
N SER A 78 -5.31 -10.22 -19.16
CA SER A 78 -4.99 -10.64 -17.80
C SER A 78 -5.82 -11.85 -17.39
N ILE A 79 -5.18 -12.78 -16.70
CA ILE A 79 -5.76 -14.08 -16.30
C ILE A 79 -5.88 -14.08 -14.77
N PRO A 80 -7.10 -14.05 -14.21
CA PRO A 80 -7.30 -14.23 -12.78
C PRO A 80 -6.92 -15.66 -12.40
N LEU A 81 -6.18 -15.80 -11.29
CA LEU A 81 -5.68 -17.07 -10.81
C LEU A 81 -6.57 -17.58 -9.67
N THR A 82 -7.03 -18.81 -9.79
CA THR A 82 -7.93 -19.46 -8.84
C THR A 82 -7.19 -20.32 -7.81
N SER A 83 -5.95 -20.70 -8.11
CA SER A 83 -5.08 -21.46 -7.20
C SER A 83 -4.16 -20.53 -6.42
N SER A 84 -3.63 -21.02 -5.29
CA SER A 84 -2.73 -20.27 -4.41
C SER A 84 -1.32 -20.22 -4.98
N TYR A 85 -1.07 -19.28 -5.87
CA TYR A 85 0.27 -19.03 -6.41
C TYR A 85 1.02 -18.01 -5.56
N SER A 86 2.33 -18.17 -5.44
CA SER A 86 3.14 -17.28 -4.61
C SER A 86 4.60 -17.20 -5.02
N LEU A 87 5.23 -16.09 -4.65
CA LEU A 87 6.66 -15.88 -4.66
C LEU A 87 7.12 -15.68 -3.22
N THR A 88 7.97 -16.58 -2.72
CA THR A 88 8.46 -16.54 -1.34
C THR A 88 9.96 -16.32 -1.34
N ILE A 89 10.42 -15.33 -0.60
CA ILE A 89 11.82 -15.08 -0.28
C ILE A 89 12.07 -15.57 1.14
N ARG A 90 13.13 -16.36 1.33
CA ARG A 90 13.60 -16.84 2.63
C ARG A 90 15.11 -16.73 2.69
N ASN A 91 15.59 -15.67 3.33
CA ASN A 91 17.02 -15.35 3.42
C ASN A 91 17.66 -15.32 2.02
N ASP A 92 18.52 -16.27 1.74
CA ASP A 92 19.27 -16.43 0.49
C ASP A 92 18.54 -17.23 -0.59
N SER A 93 17.29 -17.64 -0.36
CA SER A 93 16.56 -18.56 -1.25
C SER A 93 15.26 -17.97 -1.76
N VAL A 94 14.92 -18.28 -2.99
CA VAL A 94 13.61 -17.99 -3.59
C VAL A 94 12.86 -19.30 -3.85
N ILE A 95 11.58 -19.31 -3.47
CA ILE A 95 10.61 -20.34 -3.82
C ILE A 95 9.58 -19.67 -4.72
N SER A 96 9.62 -20.00 -5.99
CA SER A 96 8.67 -19.54 -6.98
C SER A 96 7.66 -20.65 -7.25
N TYR A 97 6.39 -20.37 -6.99
CA TYR A 97 5.26 -21.21 -7.37
C TYR A 97 4.30 -20.34 -8.19
N LEU A 98 4.65 -20.15 -9.47
CA LEU A 98 3.95 -19.26 -10.38
C LEU A 98 3.57 -19.99 -11.67
N PRO A 99 2.37 -19.76 -12.24
CA PRO A 99 2.00 -20.33 -13.51
C PRO A 99 2.68 -19.56 -14.65
N TYR A 100 2.91 -20.21 -15.76
CA TYR A 100 3.43 -19.55 -16.96
C TYR A 100 2.41 -19.57 -18.10
N TYR A 101 2.11 -18.39 -18.61
CA TYR A 101 1.26 -18.17 -19.76
C TYR A 101 2.01 -17.35 -20.80
N GLY A 102 2.69 -18.01 -21.72
CA GLY A 102 3.47 -17.34 -22.76
C GLY A 102 4.09 -18.33 -23.73
N ARG A 103 4.83 -17.80 -24.70
CA ARG A 103 5.56 -18.61 -25.67
C ARG A 103 6.96 -18.91 -25.13
N ALA A 104 7.34 -20.20 -25.13
CA ALA A 104 8.71 -20.62 -24.90
C ALA A 104 9.45 -20.70 -26.25
N TYR A 105 10.69 -20.21 -26.28
CA TYR A 105 11.60 -20.30 -27.44
C TYR A 105 12.40 -21.58 -27.41
N ARG A 106 12.70 -22.08 -26.21
CA ARG A 106 13.31 -23.39 -25.97
C ARG A 106 12.51 -24.11 -24.90
N ILE A 107 12.14 -25.33 -25.15
CA ILE A 107 11.42 -26.19 -24.20
C ILE A 107 12.37 -27.33 -23.83
N PRO A 108 12.61 -27.58 -22.53
CA PRO A 108 13.37 -28.74 -22.10
C PRO A 108 12.71 -30.04 -22.58
N TYR A 109 13.52 -31.07 -22.79
CA TYR A 109 12.99 -32.38 -23.14
C TYR A 109 12.11 -32.92 -22.01
N GLY A 110 10.86 -33.26 -22.31
CA GLY A 110 9.88 -33.66 -21.28
C GLY A 110 8.95 -32.53 -20.78
N GLY A 111 9.05 -31.33 -21.36
CA GLY A 111 8.30 -30.16 -20.90
C GLY A 111 9.02 -29.42 -19.76
N GLY A 112 8.40 -28.41 -19.17
CA GLY A 112 8.99 -27.67 -18.06
C GLY A 112 7.93 -27.23 -17.07
N ASP A 113 8.28 -27.14 -15.80
CA ASP A 113 7.37 -26.77 -14.69
C ASP A 113 7.01 -25.26 -14.64
N GLY A 114 7.29 -24.56 -15.75
CA GLY A 114 7.01 -23.14 -15.85
C GLY A 114 7.90 -22.30 -14.94
N LEU A 115 7.31 -21.61 -13.98
CA LEU A 115 8.01 -20.82 -12.98
C LEU A 115 7.95 -21.48 -11.60
N ASN A 116 7.87 -22.81 -11.55
CA ASN A 116 7.87 -23.57 -10.29
C ASN A 116 9.28 -24.09 -10.00
N PHE A 117 9.97 -23.41 -9.08
CA PHE A 117 11.31 -23.82 -8.67
C PHE A 117 11.68 -23.26 -7.30
N LYS A 118 12.68 -23.87 -6.68
CA LYS A 118 13.37 -23.36 -5.50
C LYS A 118 14.85 -23.29 -5.83
N THR A 119 15.45 -22.13 -5.61
CA THR A 119 16.89 -21.92 -5.85
C THR A 119 17.45 -20.82 -4.97
N ILE A 120 18.77 -20.70 -4.98
CA ILE A 120 19.47 -19.62 -4.25
C ILE A 120 19.32 -18.31 -5.01
N LEU A 121 19.05 -17.23 -4.29
CA LEU A 121 19.03 -15.87 -4.80
C LEU A 121 20.42 -15.43 -5.23
N LYS A 122 20.49 -14.73 -6.35
CA LYS A 122 21.69 -14.03 -6.79
C LYS A 122 21.33 -12.57 -7.06
N GLU A 123 22.29 -11.69 -6.81
CA GLU A 123 22.15 -10.26 -7.13
C GLU A 123 20.89 -9.62 -6.47
N TYR A 124 20.59 -10.02 -5.21
CA TYR A 124 19.44 -9.48 -4.49
C TYR A 124 19.69 -8.02 -4.09
N ASN A 125 18.82 -7.12 -4.52
CA ASN A 125 18.88 -5.71 -4.22
C ASN A 125 17.49 -5.15 -3.92
N VAL A 126 17.39 -4.30 -2.89
CA VAL A 126 16.15 -3.62 -2.47
C VAL A 126 16.40 -2.12 -2.46
N GLU A 127 15.59 -1.39 -3.20
CA GLU A 127 15.61 0.06 -3.27
C GLU A 127 14.24 0.62 -2.91
N MET A 128 14.20 1.70 -2.15
CA MET A 128 12.96 2.45 -1.92
C MET A 128 12.84 3.58 -2.94
N ASP A 129 11.76 3.60 -3.70
CA ASP A 129 11.50 4.69 -4.64
C ASP A 129 11.02 5.97 -3.92
N LYS A 130 11.01 7.10 -4.64
CA LYS A 130 10.55 8.41 -4.12
C LYS A 130 9.10 8.41 -3.62
N LYS A 131 8.30 7.45 -4.03
CA LYS A 131 6.89 7.28 -3.62
C LYS A 131 6.73 6.35 -2.42
N GLY A 132 7.84 5.82 -1.89
CA GLY A 132 7.85 4.90 -0.77
C GLY A 132 7.48 3.45 -1.14
N ASN A 133 7.57 3.09 -2.43
CA ASN A 133 7.45 1.70 -2.85
C ASN A 133 8.79 1.00 -2.72
N ALA A 134 8.79 -0.26 -2.30
CA ALA A 134 9.98 -1.09 -2.34
C ALA A 134 10.12 -1.74 -3.72
N VAL A 135 11.26 -1.55 -4.35
CA VAL A 135 11.63 -2.18 -5.61
C VAL A 135 12.70 -3.21 -5.32
N ILE A 136 12.36 -4.47 -5.50
CA ILE A 136 13.19 -5.63 -5.20
C ILE A 136 13.62 -6.23 -6.53
N LYS A 137 14.91 -6.39 -6.75
CA LYS A 137 15.50 -6.99 -7.95
C LYS A 137 16.37 -8.16 -7.54
N PHE A 138 16.21 -9.28 -8.20
CA PHE A 138 17.08 -10.44 -8.00
C PHE A 138 17.12 -11.35 -9.22
N VAL A 139 18.13 -12.18 -9.26
CA VAL A 139 18.33 -13.18 -10.29
C VAL A 139 18.21 -14.58 -9.67
N ALA A 140 17.44 -15.43 -10.31
CA ALA A 140 17.33 -16.84 -9.99
C ALA A 140 17.78 -17.67 -11.21
N ARG A 141 18.43 -18.79 -11.01
CA ARG A 141 18.85 -19.70 -12.06
C ARG A 141 18.50 -21.14 -11.69
N ASN A 142 17.98 -21.87 -12.66
CA ASN A 142 17.85 -23.30 -12.60
C ASN A 142 18.44 -23.91 -13.90
N PRO A 143 18.47 -25.23 -14.08
CA PRO A 143 18.96 -25.84 -15.32
C PRO A 143 18.21 -25.43 -16.59
N GLU A 144 16.96 -24.99 -16.47
CA GLU A 144 16.10 -24.63 -17.60
C GLU A 144 16.33 -23.21 -18.10
N ASP A 145 16.50 -22.24 -17.18
CA ASP A 145 16.52 -20.83 -17.54
C ASP A 145 17.22 -19.94 -16.49
N ARG A 146 17.47 -18.69 -16.91
CA ARG A 146 17.84 -17.59 -16.04
C ARG A 146 16.66 -16.64 -15.93
N TYR A 147 16.22 -16.40 -14.71
CA TYR A 147 15.08 -15.58 -14.36
C TYR A 147 15.55 -14.27 -13.71
N GLU A 148 15.14 -13.15 -14.25
CA GLU A 148 15.34 -11.83 -13.64
C GLU A 148 13.99 -11.36 -13.10
N PHE A 149 13.90 -11.28 -11.78
CA PHE A 149 12.71 -10.81 -11.08
C PHE A 149 12.84 -9.34 -10.71
N ARG A 150 11.78 -8.61 -10.95
CA ARG A 150 11.60 -7.26 -10.44
C ARG A 150 10.25 -7.18 -9.74
N ALA A 151 10.24 -7.26 -8.42
CA ALA A 151 9.04 -7.10 -7.62
C ALA A 151 8.95 -5.65 -7.12
N LYS A 152 7.76 -5.06 -7.21
CA LYS A 152 7.46 -3.75 -6.66
C LYS A 152 6.33 -3.89 -5.64
N VAL A 153 6.62 -3.58 -4.40
CA VAL A 153 5.66 -3.62 -3.29
C VAL A 153 5.26 -2.20 -2.91
N PHE A 154 3.97 -1.95 -2.91
CA PHE A 154 3.38 -0.65 -2.60
C PHE A 154 3.10 -0.50 -1.10
N PRO A 155 3.00 0.75 -0.57
CA PRO A 155 2.74 0.99 0.85
C PRO A 155 1.41 0.44 1.37
N ASN A 156 0.48 0.11 0.48
CA ASN A 156 -0.79 -0.52 0.83
C ASN A 156 -0.71 -2.06 0.90
N GLY A 157 0.46 -2.66 0.59
CA GLY A 157 0.69 -4.09 0.56
C GLY A 157 0.42 -4.75 -0.78
N SER A 158 -0.14 -4.05 -1.78
CA SER A 158 -0.23 -4.62 -3.13
C SER A 158 1.16 -4.78 -3.74
N ALA A 159 1.31 -5.74 -4.64
CA ALA A 159 2.58 -6.03 -5.28
C ALA A 159 2.42 -6.31 -6.78
N SER A 160 3.41 -5.91 -7.56
CA SER A 160 3.57 -6.35 -8.95
C SER A 160 4.91 -7.05 -9.09
N ILE A 161 4.95 -8.11 -9.89
CA ILE A 161 6.15 -8.90 -10.15
C ILE A 161 6.32 -9.00 -11.65
N ASP A 162 7.45 -8.54 -12.15
CA ASP A 162 7.86 -8.71 -13.53
C ASP A 162 8.94 -9.79 -13.59
N VAL A 163 8.79 -10.74 -14.49
CA VAL A 163 9.75 -11.85 -14.68
C VAL A 163 10.24 -11.84 -16.12
N ASN A 164 11.52 -11.55 -16.29
CA ASN A 164 12.22 -11.69 -17.57
C ASN A 164 12.98 -13.00 -17.60
N MET A 165 12.88 -13.70 -18.73
CA MET A 165 13.47 -15.00 -18.92
C MET A 165 14.27 -15.01 -20.21
N GLN A 166 15.32 -15.84 -20.26
CA GLN A 166 16.16 -15.94 -21.42
C GLN A 166 15.52 -16.79 -22.53
N ASN A 167 14.87 -17.88 -22.14
CA ASN A 167 14.32 -18.87 -23.08
C ASN A 167 12.80 -18.78 -23.29
N ARG A 168 12.14 -17.80 -22.65
CA ARG A 168 10.67 -17.62 -22.67
C ARG A 168 10.31 -16.14 -22.74
N GLN A 169 9.09 -15.85 -23.18
CA GLN A 169 8.54 -14.49 -23.10
C GLN A 169 8.39 -14.04 -21.65
N SER A 170 8.64 -12.76 -21.40
CA SER A 170 8.41 -12.15 -20.10
C SER A 170 6.93 -12.24 -19.71
N ILE A 171 6.69 -12.29 -18.41
CA ILE A 171 5.36 -12.31 -17.83
C ILE A 171 5.35 -11.44 -16.58
N SER A 172 4.23 -10.79 -16.32
CA SER A 172 4.03 -10.00 -15.10
C SER A 172 2.90 -10.59 -14.27
N PHE A 173 2.93 -10.32 -12.98
CA PHE A 173 1.92 -10.76 -12.03
C PHE A 173 1.50 -9.62 -11.12
N GLN A 174 0.26 -9.70 -10.64
CA GLN A 174 -0.25 -8.84 -9.58
C GLN A 174 -0.68 -9.67 -8.39
N GLY A 175 -0.41 -9.16 -7.20
CA GLY A 175 -0.71 -9.83 -5.95
C GLY A 175 -0.61 -8.91 -4.74
N GLU A 176 -0.46 -9.51 -3.58
CA GLU A 176 -0.38 -8.82 -2.30
C GLU A 176 0.72 -9.44 -1.44
N LEU A 177 1.43 -8.62 -0.70
CA LEU A 177 2.38 -9.07 0.32
C LEU A 177 1.60 -9.71 1.47
N ASP A 178 1.95 -10.94 1.84
CA ASP A 178 1.38 -11.64 3.01
C ASP A 178 1.94 -11.01 4.28
N ILE A 179 1.19 -10.06 4.82
CA ILE A 179 1.49 -9.41 6.10
C ILE A 179 0.79 -10.24 7.17
N LYS A 180 1.46 -11.23 7.73
CA LYS A 180 0.95 -11.92 8.93
C LYS A 180 0.98 -10.91 10.06
N GLU A 181 -0.20 -10.50 10.52
CA GLU A 181 -0.32 -9.83 11.82
C GLU A 181 0.12 -10.87 12.86
N GLU A 182 1.25 -10.62 13.54
CA GLU A 182 1.59 -11.36 14.75
C GLU A 182 0.46 -11.12 15.75
N LYS A 183 -0.34 -12.16 15.98
CA LYS A 183 -1.36 -12.19 17.04
C LYS A 183 -0.68 -12.40 18.36
#